data_171e2d018d383f10eb3e44eae964137d
#
_entry.id   171e2d018d383f10eb3e44eae964137d
#
_cell.length_a   1.000
_cell.length_b   1.000
_cell.length_c   1.000
_cell.angle_alpha   90.00
_cell.angle_beta   90.00
_cell.angle_gamma   90.00
#
_symmetry.space_group_name_H-M   'P 1'
#
loop_
_entity.id
_entity.type
_entity.pdbx_description
1 polymer ?
#
loop_
_entity_poly.entity_id
_entity_poly.type
_entity_poly.pdbx_seq_one_letter_code
_entity_poly.pdbx_strand_id
1 'polypeptide(L)'
;MSVLDENIAIFKYFEEISKIPHGSFHEEKIADYVENFAKEHDFKYVRDDMNNVIIYKNATPGYENHDTIMLQAHMDMVCEKNNDVDFDFETDALNLYVEDGWLKAKGTTLGADDGFGVSYMLAILSDDTLKHPNLECVFTVQEEVGLLGSINLKKEYFNAKKMIGLDGGGEVSTCTTTSGGRYAYVDKTCTFEEANKPTYKLTVKGLDGGHSGACIDQEKGNSIKILFRVLQTLKDIQIVSVNGGLKENAIPREAEATFVSDIKPNIDQITADLKTEFEFSDSKLDIQLEETDKATKAFTSKDTNELITLYYLLPNGLQHKSMAIEGLTLASLNLGKLRTEDNVVKCAFCIRSPLESMKDELGNKINMIAQLCNASEHEDTNFCGWNYEANSPLRDKLKEILKRQGVEMETEASHGGMETGILKGLLPDLDIITYGPIAEGCHTPEEKLNLESFKKAYKNLCNLIAEL
;
A
#
# COMPACT_ATOMS: atom_id res chain seq x y z
N MET A 1 -13.70 -18.27 -28.82
CA MET A 1 -12.96 -17.47 -29.83
C MET A 1 -12.13 -16.51 -29.03
N SER A 2 -10.90 -16.33 -29.40
CA SER A 2 -10.01 -15.35 -28.77
C SER A 2 -10.56 -13.93 -28.95
N VAL A 3 -10.44 -13.11 -27.94
CA VAL A 3 -10.83 -11.68 -27.96
C VAL A 3 -9.69 -10.83 -28.51
N LEU A 4 -8.45 -11.28 -28.28
CA LEU A 4 -7.23 -10.60 -28.70
C LEU A 4 -6.55 -11.36 -29.86
N ASP A 5 -5.63 -10.71 -30.56
CA ASP A 5 -4.83 -11.35 -31.62
C ASP A 5 -3.75 -12.25 -31.02
N GLU A 6 -3.96 -13.56 -31.05
CA GLU A 6 -3.03 -14.58 -30.52
C GLU A 6 -1.65 -14.60 -31.21
N ASN A 7 -1.49 -13.94 -32.36
CA ASN A 7 -0.17 -13.82 -33.00
C ASN A 7 0.72 -12.79 -32.29
N ILE A 8 0.16 -11.98 -31.39
CA ILE A 8 0.89 -11.01 -30.56
C ILE A 8 1.10 -11.67 -29.19
N ALA A 9 2.34 -12.03 -28.87
CA ALA A 9 2.66 -12.83 -27.69
C ALA A 9 2.09 -12.25 -26.37
N ILE A 10 2.20 -10.93 -26.14
CA ILE A 10 1.66 -10.30 -24.94
C ILE A 10 0.13 -10.43 -24.84
N PHE A 11 -0.58 -10.38 -25.95
CA PHE A 11 -2.03 -10.55 -26.00
C PHE A 11 -2.42 -12.01 -25.71
N LYS A 12 -1.69 -12.95 -26.31
CA LYS A 12 -1.86 -14.38 -26.07
C LYS A 12 -1.73 -14.69 -24.59
N TYR A 13 -0.62 -14.29 -23.96
CA TYR A 13 -0.37 -14.59 -22.56
C TYR A 13 -1.35 -13.90 -21.63
N PHE A 14 -1.72 -12.65 -21.89
CA PHE A 14 -2.74 -11.97 -21.10
C PHE A 14 -4.10 -12.69 -21.14
N GLU A 15 -4.53 -13.13 -22.34
CA GLU A 15 -5.77 -13.89 -22.48
C GLU A 15 -5.69 -15.30 -21.87
N GLU A 16 -4.51 -15.92 -21.85
CA GLU A 16 -4.29 -17.20 -21.18
C GLU A 16 -4.42 -17.09 -19.66
N ILE A 17 -3.74 -16.11 -19.03
CA ILE A 17 -3.82 -15.92 -17.58
C ILE A 17 -5.21 -15.46 -17.13
N SER A 18 -5.93 -14.66 -17.92
CA SER A 18 -7.30 -14.24 -17.64
C SER A 18 -8.31 -15.40 -17.56
N LYS A 19 -7.95 -16.58 -18.07
CA LYS A 19 -8.77 -17.80 -17.95
C LYS A 19 -8.52 -18.58 -16.66
N ILE A 20 -7.50 -18.20 -15.92
CA ILE A 20 -7.07 -18.86 -14.67
C ILE A 20 -7.56 -18.01 -13.50
N PRO A 21 -8.38 -18.53 -12.59
CA PRO A 21 -8.66 -17.85 -11.32
C PRO A 21 -7.37 -17.60 -10.53
N HIS A 22 -7.12 -16.32 -10.15
CA HIS A 22 -5.88 -15.91 -9.49
C HIS A 22 -6.07 -14.73 -8.52
N GLY A 23 -7.19 -14.69 -7.81
CA GLY A 23 -7.37 -13.73 -6.71
C GLY A 23 -6.35 -13.96 -5.59
N SER A 24 -6.04 -12.92 -4.81
CA SER A 24 -5.13 -13.03 -3.66
C SER A 24 -5.53 -14.17 -2.73
N PHE A 25 -4.56 -14.95 -2.25
CA PHE A 25 -4.67 -16.22 -1.52
C PHE A 25 -5.14 -17.44 -2.35
N HIS A 26 -5.39 -17.28 -3.65
CA HIS A 26 -5.84 -18.35 -4.56
C HIS A 26 -4.95 -18.46 -5.81
N GLU A 27 -3.66 -18.14 -5.69
CA GLU A 27 -2.71 -18.03 -6.80
C GLU A 27 -2.08 -19.38 -7.21
N GLU A 28 -2.41 -20.49 -6.56
CA GLU A 28 -1.78 -21.78 -6.83
C GLU A 28 -1.88 -22.19 -8.31
N LYS A 29 -3.04 -21.95 -8.94
CA LYS A 29 -3.27 -22.32 -10.35
C LYS A 29 -2.43 -21.50 -11.33
N ILE A 30 -2.28 -20.18 -11.07
CA ILE A 30 -1.45 -19.33 -11.93
C ILE A 30 0.04 -19.61 -11.70
N ALA A 31 0.44 -19.89 -10.45
CA ALA A 31 1.80 -20.32 -10.13
C ALA A 31 2.13 -21.66 -10.83
N ASP A 32 1.19 -22.63 -10.86
CA ASP A 32 1.30 -23.87 -11.62
C ASP A 32 1.48 -23.60 -13.13
N TYR A 33 0.73 -22.64 -13.68
CA TYR A 33 0.85 -22.24 -15.08
C TYR A 33 2.24 -21.68 -15.38
N VAL A 34 2.76 -20.75 -14.56
CA VAL A 34 4.09 -20.16 -14.73
C VAL A 34 5.20 -21.18 -14.52
N GLU A 35 5.08 -22.08 -13.55
CA GLU A 35 6.01 -23.19 -13.34
C GLU A 35 6.03 -24.16 -14.51
N ASN A 36 4.87 -24.52 -15.05
CA ASN A 36 4.77 -25.39 -16.24
C ASN A 36 5.35 -24.72 -17.48
N PHE A 37 5.13 -23.40 -17.66
CA PHE A 37 5.78 -22.63 -18.71
C PHE A 37 7.31 -22.74 -18.62
N ALA A 38 7.90 -22.59 -17.41
CA ALA A 38 9.34 -22.76 -17.23
C ALA A 38 9.84 -24.17 -17.62
N LYS A 39 9.09 -25.21 -17.24
CA LYS A 39 9.41 -26.62 -17.59
C LYS A 39 9.33 -26.87 -19.10
N GLU A 40 8.30 -26.36 -19.77
CA GLU A 40 8.09 -26.54 -21.22
C GLU A 40 9.20 -25.86 -22.07
N HIS A 41 9.81 -24.81 -21.53
CA HIS A 41 10.90 -24.06 -22.19
C HIS A 41 12.31 -24.42 -21.65
N ASP A 42 12.41 -25.46 -20.82
CA ASP A 42 13.67 -25.92 -20.22
C ASP A 42 14.42 -24.81 -19.41
N PHE A 43 13.69 -23.86 -18.81
CA PHE A 43 14.26 -22.84 -17.95
C PHE A 43 14.56 -23.37 -16.55
N LYS A 44 15.67 -22.89 -15.96
CA LYS A 44 15.89 -23.00 -14.51
C LYS A 44 14.87 -22.13 -13.79
N TYR A 45 14.25 -22.64 -12.74
CA TYR A 45 13.29 -21.89 -11.94
C TYR A 45 13.38 -22.26 -10.45
N VAL A 46 12.79 -21.43 -9.61
CA VAL A 46 12.49 -21.68 -8.20
C VAL A 46 11.02 -21.35 -7.99
N ARG A 47 10.29 -22.22 -7.30
CA ARG A 47 8.99 -21.93 -6.70
C ARG A 47 9.15 -22.03 -5.20
N ASP A 48 8.80 -21.00 -4.44
CA ASP A 48 8.91 -21.00 -2.99
C ASP A 48 7.61 -21.46 -2.30
N ASP A 49 7.64 -21.52 -0.98
CA ASP A 49 6.52 -21.99 -0.17
C ASP A 49 5.30 -21.05 -0.20
N MET A 50 5.48 -19.80 -0.67
CA MET A 50 4.40 -18.82 -0.85
C MET A 50 3.75 -18.91 -2.23
N ASN A 51 4.29 -19.70 -3.16
CA ASN A 51 3.97 -19.76 -4.57
C ASN A 51 4.56 -18.64 -5.43
N ASN A 52 5.53 -17.85 -4.92
CA ASN A 52 6.33 -17.02 -5.83
C ASN A 52 7.11 -17.92 -6.79
N VAL A 53 7.21 -17.51 -8.06
CA VAL A 53 7.97 -18.24 -9.07
C VAL A 53 9.05 -17.33 -9.65
N ILE A 54 10.30 -17.80 -9.65
CA ILE A 54 11.44 -17.09 -10.25
C ILE A 54 11.95 -17.92 -11.41
N ILE A 55 11.97 -17.35 -12.62
CA ILE A 55 12.48 -18.01 -13.82
C ILE A 55 13.78 -17.31 -14.26
N TYR A 56 14.81 -18.12 -14.56
CA TYR A 56 16.11 -17.64 -14.99
C TYR A 56 16.33 -17.92 -16.48
N LYS A 57 16.59 -16.87 -17.27
CA LYS A 57 16.97 -16.97 -18.69
C LYS A 57 18.42 -16.53 -18.86
N ASN A 58 19.26 -17.41 -19.42
CA ASN A 58 20.65 -17.11 -19.66
C ASN A 58 20.82 -16.01 -20.71
N ALA A 59 21.87 -15.20 -20.57
CA ALA A 59 22.21 -14.14 -21.52
C ALA A 59 22.32 -14.67 -22.96
N THR A 60 21.91 -13.84 -23.92
CA THR A 60 22.16 -14.12 -25.35
C THR A 60 23.64 -13.89 -25.68
N PRO A 61 24.18 -14.53 -26.76
CA PRO A 61 25.58 -14.37 -27.14
C PRO A 61 26.02 -12.92 -27.28
N GLY A 62 27.07 -12.56 -26.54
CA GLY A 62 27.61 -11.21 -26.49
C GLY A 62 27.14 -10.36 -25.30
N TYR A 63 26.18 -10.86 -24.49
CA TYR A 63 25.64 -10.17 -23.31
C TYR A 63 26.01 -10.84 -21.97
N GLU A 64 26.85 -11.86 -21.98
CA GLU A 64 27.19 -12.71 -20.83
C GLU A 64 27.88 -11.93 -19.70
N ASN A 65 28.55 -10.81 -20.03
CA ASN A 65 29.30 -9.99 -19.10
C ASN A 65 28.53 -8.72 -18.66
N HIS A 66 27.28 -8.55 -19.09
CA HIS A 66 26.43 -7.46 -18.65
C HIS A 66 25.78 -7.80 -17.29
N ASP A 67 25.38 -6.77 -16.56
CA ASP A 67 24.67 -6.95 -15.29
C ASP A 67 23.36 -7.73 -15.50
N THR A 68 23.07 -8.66 -14.62
CA THR A 68 21.78 -9.36 -14.60
C THR A 68 20.65 -8.37 -14.35
N ILE A 69 19.56 -8.50 -15.12
CA ILE A 69 18.35 -7.69 -15.01
C ILE A 69 17.26 -8.53 -14.35
N MET A 70 16.61 -7.96 -13.35
CA MET A 70 15.38 -8.46 -12.76
C MET A 70 14.18 -7.79 -13.42
N LEU A 71 13.21 -8.59 -13.86
CA LEU A 71 11.84 -8.17 -14.20
C LEU A 71 10.93 -8.69 -13.11
N GLN A 72 10.00 -7.87 -12.62
CA GLN A 72 9.11 -8.29 -11.55
C GLN A 72 7.68 -7.83 -11.81
N ALA A 73 6.73 -8.73 -11.52
CA ALA A 73 5.28 -8.51 -11.58
C ALA A 73 4.58 -9.42 -10.57
N HIS A 74 3.42 -9.00 -10.06
CA HIS A 74 2.60 -9.88 -9.22
C HIS A 74 1.56 -10.66 -10.03
N MET A 75 1.23 -11.86 -9.53
CA MET A 75 0.30 -12.78 -10.21
C MET A 75 -1.12 -12.69 -9.68
N ASP A 76 -1.31 -12.15 -8.48
CA ASP A 76 -2.64 -12.00 -7.89
C ASP A 76 -3.38 -10.78 -8.42
N MET A 77 -4.68 -10.75 -8.24
CA MET A 77 -5.53 -9.63 -8.61
C MET A 77 -6.59 -9.36 -7.53
N VAL A 78 -7.03 -8.10 -7.44
CA VAL A 78 -8.20 -7.73 -6.64
C VAL A 78 -9.47 -8.31 -7.26
N CYS A 79 -10.28 -8.98 -6.45
CA CYS A 79 -11.53 -9.63 -6.86
C CYS A 79 -12.75 -8.75 -6.53
N GLU A 80 -13.13 -7.85 -7.44
CA GLU A 80 -14.30 -7.00 -7.32
C GLU A 80 -15.26 -7.19 -8.48
N LYS A 81 -16.57 -7.17 -8.21
CA LYS A 81 -17.63 -7.30 -9.23
C LYS A 81 -18.83 -6.41 -8.92
N ASN A 82 -19.59 -6.08 -9.97
CA ASN A 82 -20.87 -5.40 -9.82
C ASN A 82 -21.88 -6.32 -9.10
N ASN A 83 -22.77 -5.73 -8.30
CA ASN A 83 -23.71 -6.48 -7.46
C ASN A 83 -24.71 -7.34 -8.26
N ASP A 84 -24.95 -7.03 -9.52
CA ASP A 84 -25.88 -7.71 -10.44
C ASP A 84 -25.18 -8.77 -11.30
N VAL A 85 -23.87 -9.00 -11.13
CA VAL A 85 -23.08 -9.98 -11.87
C VAL A 85 -22.94 -11.26 -11.07
N ASP A 86 -23.39 -12.38 -11.66
CA ASP A 86 -23.13 -13.72 -11.14
C ASP A 86 -21.79 -14.21 -11.67
N PHE A 87 -20.77 -14.20 -10.81
CA PHE A 87 -19.39 -14.57 -11.13
C PHE A 87 -18.68 -15.07 -9.87
N ASP A 88 -17.95 -16.16 -9.99
CA ASP A 88 -17.15 -16.76 -8.93
C ASP A 88 -15.65 -16.66 -9.28
N PHE A 89 -14.91 -15.81 -8.58
CA PHE A 89 -13.48 -15.61 -8.80
C PHE A 89 -12.60 -16.84 -8.49
N GLU A 90 -13.13 -17.88 -7.84
CA GLU A 90 -12.37 -19.11 -7.57
C GLU A 90 -12.46 -20.12 -8.73
N THR A 91 -13.49 -20.00 -9.57
CA THR A 91 -13.81 -21.01 -10.60
C THR A 91 -13.96 -20.46 -12.02
N ASP A 92 -14.40 -19.22 -12.17
CA ASP A 92 -14.79 -18.68 -13.46
C ASP A 92 -13.60 -17.97 -14.16
N ALA A 93 -13.56 -18.06 -15.48
CA ALA A 93 -12.66 -17.29 -16.32
C ALA A 93 -13.20 -15.87 -16.56
N LEU A 94 -12.34 -14.85 -16.58
CA LEU A 94 -12.75 -13.48 -16.88
C LEU A 94 -13.38 -13.38 -18.26
N ASN A 95 -14.48 -12.65 -18.37
CA ASN A 95 -15.20 -12.47 -19.63
C ASN A 95 -14.70 -11.20 -20.34
N LEU A 96 -13.61 -11.33 -21.07
CA LEU A 96 -12.94 -10.23 -21.75
C LEU A 96 -13.75 -9.69 -22.92
N TYR A 97 -13.61 -8.38 -23.19
CA TYR A 97 -14.07 -7.73 -24.42
C TYR A 97 -13.23 -6.49 -24.74
N VAL A 98 -13.25 -6.06 -25.99
CA VAL A 98 -12.56 -4.85 -26.43
C VAL A 98 -13.59 -3.80 -26.85
N GLU A 99 -13.42 -2.57 -26.35
CA GLU A 99 -14.23 -1.42 -26.68
C GLU A 99 -13.35 -0.19 -26.84
N ASP A 100 -13.43 0.49 -27.97
CA ASP A 100 -12.69 1.74 -28.27
C ASP A 100 -11.18 1.65 -28.03
N GLY A 101 -10.56 0.48 -28.31
CA GLY A 101 -9.13 0.26 -28.10
C GLY A 101 -8.73 -0.10 -26.66
N TRP A 102 -9.71 -0.27 -25.78
CA TRP A 102 -9.51 -0.72 -24.41
C TRP A 102 -9.96 -2.17 -24.21
N LEU A 103 -9.11 -2.94 -23.54
CA LEU A 103 -9.48 -4.27 -23.03
C LEU A 103 -10.16 -4.10 -21.68
N LYS A 104 -11.25 -4.83 -21.48
CA LYS A 104 -12.10 -4.79 -20.27
C LYS A 104 -12.61 -6.19 -19.92
N ALA A 105 -13.08 -6.39 -18.69
CA ALA A 105 -13.86 -7.55 -18.27
C ALA A 105 -15.33 -7.17 -18.00
N LYS A 106 -16.27 -8.08 -18.25
CA LYS A 106 -17.71 -7.80 -18.11
C LYS A 106 -18.15 -7.85 -16.65
N GLY A 107 -18.23 -6.67 -16.03
CA GLY A 107 -18.79 -6.49 -14.69
C GLY A 107 -17.91 -6.99 -13.55
N THR A 108 -16.65 -7.29 -13.83
CA THR A 108 -15.62 -7.66 -12.86
C THR A 108 -14.38 -6.81 -13.06
N THR A 109 -13.45 -6.81 -12.10
CA THR A 109 -12.07 -6.40 -12.31
C THR A 109 -11.46 -7.15 -13.48
N LEU A 110 -10.50 -6.53 -14.19
CA LEU A 110 -9.82 -7.10 -15.36
C LEU A 110 -8.55 -7.87 -14.96
N GLY A 111 -7.91 -7.49 -13.84
CA GLY A 111 -6.57 -7.98 -13.47
C GLY A 111 -5.49 -7.47 -14.44
N ALA A 112 -5.67 -6.26 -15.01
CA ALA A 112 -4.61 -5.60 -15.76
C ALA A 112 -3.42 -5.31 -14.86
N ASP A 113 -3.69 -4.89 -13.65
CA ASP A 113 -2.80 -4.78 -12.50
C ASP A 113 -2.66 -6.17 -11.83
N ASP A 114 -1.53 -6.89 -11.94
CA ASP A 114 -0.36 -6.65 -12.80
C ASP A 114 -0.23 -7.74 -13.89
N GLY A 115 -1.37 -8.20 -14.45
CA GLY A 115 -1.42 -9.20 -15.52
C GLY A 115 -0.68 -8.76 -16.78
N PHE A 116 -0.56 -7.44 -17.05
CA PHE A 116 0.25 -6.96 -18.16
C PHE A 116 1.74 -7.23 -17.91
N GLY A 117 2.24 -7.05 -16.68
CA GLY A 117 3.63 -7.34 -16.31
C GLY A 117 3.92 -8.84 -16.41
N VAL A 118 3.04 -9.70 -15.91
CA VAL A 118 3.11 -11.16 -16.07
C VAL A 118 3.20 -11.52 -17.56
N SER A 119 2.33 -10.93 -18.40
CA SER A 119 2.31 -11.18 -19.84
C SER A 119 3.58 -10.72 -20.55
N TYR A 120 4.15 -9.59 -20.14
CA TYR A 120 5.43 -9.11 -20.68
C TYR A 120 6.56 -10.08 -20.37
N MET A 121 6.66 -10.55 -19.14
CA MET A 121 7.70 -11.49 -18.73
C MET A 121 7.60 -12.81 -19.50
N LEU A 122 6.39 -13.38 -19.64
CA LEU A 122 6.19 -14.61 -20.42
C LEU A 122 6.55 -14.41 -21.91
N ALA A 123 6.19 -13.26 -22.50
CA ALA A 123 6.53 -12.94 -23.88
C ALA A 123 8.05 -12.78 -24.07
N ILE A 124 8.76 -12.10 -23.15
CA ILE A 124 10.22 -11.95 -23.16
C ILE A 124 10.92 -13.30 -22.98
N LEU A 125 10.40 -14.15 -22.09
CA LEU A 125 10.94 -15.47 -21.85
C LEU A 125 10.80 -16.38 -23.08
N SER A 126 9.69 -16.28 -23.84
CA SER A 126 9.46 -17.08 -25.04
C SER A 126 10.08 -16.52 -26.32
N ASP A 127 10.66 -15.32 -26.29
CA ASP A 127 11.29 -14.70 -27.47
C ASP A 127 12.78 -15.07 -27.56
N ASP A 128 13.12 -15.97 -28.50
CA ASP A 128 14.51 -16.37 -28.77
C ASP A 128 15.28 -15.35 -29.64
N THR A 129 14.61 -14.32 -30.14
CA THR A 129 15.20 -13.32 -31.03
C THR A 129 15.64 -12.05 -30.27
N LEU A 130 15.06 -11.80 -29.11
CA LEU A 130 15.40 -10.67 -28.25
C LEU A 130 16.84 -10.83 -27.71
N LYS A 131 17.63 -9.76 -27.80
CA LYS A 131 18.96 -9.69 -27.20
C LYS A 131 18.83 -9.22 -25.74
N HIS A 132 19.48 -9.91 -24.81
CA HIS A 132 19.35 -9.59 -23.38
C HIS A 132 20.53 -10.16 -22.57
N PRO A 133 20.88 -9.51 -21.43
CA PRO A 133 21.72 -10.09 -20.37
C PRO A 133 21.04 -11.27 -19.69
N ASN A 134 21.66 -11.83 -18.64
CA ASN A 134 20.94 -12.75 -17.77
C ASN A 134 19.67 -12.09 -17.23
N LEU A 135 18.54 -12.80 -17.27
CA LEU A 135 17.26 -12.33 -16.75
C LEU A 135 16.84 -13.16 -15.54
N GLU A 136 16.31 -12.47 -14.53
CA GLU A 136 15.60 -13.02 -13.37
C GLU A 136 14.17 -12.50 -13.43
N CYS A 137 13.22 -13.32 -13.90
CA CYS A 137 11.80 -12.97 -13.98
C CYS A 137 11.11 -13.43 -12.70
N VAL A 138 10.66 -12.50 -11.89
CA VAL A 138 10.12 -12.71 -10.55
C VAL A 138 8.60 -12.50 -10.59
N PHE A 139 7.86 -13.58 -10.43
CA PHE A 139 6.41 -13.61 -10.37
C PHE A 139 6.02 -13.75 -8.92
N THR A 140 5.49 -12.69 -8.31
CA THR A 140 5.11 -12.64 -6.90
C THR A 140 3.62 -12.93 -6.70
N VAL A 141 3.21 -13.17 -5.47
CA VAL A 141 1.85 -13.43 -5.04
C VAL A 141 1.47 -12.53 -3.86
N GLN A 142 0.16 -12.36 -3.62
CA GLN A 142 -0.36 -11.63 -2.46
C GLN A 142 0.20 -10.20 -2.33
N GLU A 143 0.41 -9.52 -3.45
CA GLU A 143 0.76 -8.11 -3.47
C GLU A 143 -0.37 -7.28 -2.88
N GLU A 144 -1.59 -7.47 -3.36
CA GLU A 144 -2.81 -6.71 -3.09
C GLU A 144 -3.31 -6.81 -1.64
N VAL A 145 -2.77 -7.77 -0.89
CA VAL A 145 -3.12 -8.02 0.51
C VAL A 145 -1.97 -7.74 1.47
N GLY A 146 -1.00 -6.94 1.02
CA GLY A 146 0.08 -6.42 1.87
C GLY A 146 1.48 -6.90 1.52
N LEU A 147 1.77 -7.16 0.24
CA LEU A 147 3.10 -7.49 -0.29
C LEU A 147 3.68 -8.80 0.29
N LEU A 148 2.79 -9.74 0.70
CA LEU A 148 3.20 -10.89 1.51
C LEU A 148 4.14 -11.84 0.76
N GLY A 149 3.94 -12.02 -0.54
CA GLY A 149 4.82 -12.83 -1.38
C GLY A 149 6.23 -12.29 -1.40
N SER A 150 6.40 -11.02 -1.72
CA SER A 150 7.72 -10.38 -1.85
C SER A 150 8.47 -10.27 -0.52
N ILE A 151 7.77 -10.07 0.60
CA ILE A 151 8.38 -10.08 1.96
C ILE A 151 9.06 -11.43 2.26
N ASN A 152 8.56 -12.53 1.70
CA ASN A 152 9.09 -13.87 1.92
C ASN A 152 10.20 -14.28 0.93
N LEU A 153 10.52 -13.46 -0.08
CA LEU A 153 11.60 -13.73 -1.01
C LEU A 153 12.96 -13.76 -0.29
N LYS A 154 13.86 -14.62 -0.79
CA LYS A 154 15.19 -14.82 -0.19
C LYS A 154 16.28 -14.25 -1.09
N LYS A 155 17.25 -13.58 -0.47
CA LYS A 155 18.38 -12.96 -1.18
C LYS A 155 19.14 -13.94 -2.07
N GLU A 156 19.26 -15.20 -1.65
CA GLU A 156 19.99 -16.25 -2.39
C GLU A 156 19.37 -16.60 -3.74
N TYR A 157 18.15 -16.16 -4.03
CA TYR A 157 17.53 -16.36 -5.35
C TYR A 157 18.08 -15.42 -6.41
N PHE A 158 18.78 -14.34 -6.04
CA PHE A 158 19.03 -13.21 -6.93
C PHE A 158 20.52 -12.84 -7.07
N ASN A 159 20.88 -12.42 -8.30
CA ASN A 159 22.15 -11.82 -8.65
C ASN A 159 21.99 -10.47 -9.35
N ALA A 160 20.75 -10.03 -9.58
CA ALA A 160 20.43 -8.82 -10.32
C ALA A 160 21.08 -7.57 -9.73
N LYS A 161 21.46 -6.64 -10.61
CA LYS A 161 21.95 -5.29 -10.29
C LYS A 161 21.02 -4.20 -10.80
N LYS A 162 20.12 -4.54 -11.71
CA LYS A 162 19.11 -3.67 -12.28
C LYS A 162 17.77 -4.34 -12.16
N MET A 163 16.71 -3.56 -11.84
CA MET A 163 15.34 -4.06 -11.74
C MET A 163 14.38 -3.15 -12.49
N ILE A 164 13.49 -3.78 -13.23
CA ILE A 164 12.33 -3.15 -13.84
C ILE A 164 11.10 -3.77 -13.19
N GLY A 165 10.47 -3.04 -12.25
CA GLY A 165 9.16 -3.38 -11.72
C GLY A 165 8.11 -3.09 -12.78
N LEU A 166 7.31 -4.07 -13.13
CA LEU A 166 6.32 -3.94 -14.19
C LEU A 166 4.97 -3.47 -13.66
N ASP A 167 4.79 -3.46 -12.36
CA ASP A 167 3.63 -2.90 -11.68
C ASP A 167 3.69 -1.36 -11.67
N GLY A 168 2.96 -0.75 -12.57
CA GLY A 168 2.78 0.71 -12.64
C GLY A 168 3.78 1.46 -13.51
N GLY A 169 3.79 2.78 -13.37
CA GLY A 169 4.68 3.71 -14.07
C GLY A 169 4.17 4.28 -15.38
N GLY A 170 3.25 3.62 -16.07
CA GLY A 170 2.78 4.05 -17.40
C GLY A 170 3.86 4.01 -18.49
N GLU A 171 3.48 4.27 -19.74
CA GLU A 171 4.36 4.14 -20.92
C GLU A 171 5.39 5.25 -21.07
N VAL A 172 5.26 6.34 -20.32
CA VAL A 172 6.14 7.53 -20.39
C VAL A 172 6.69 7.92 -19.01
N SER A 173 6.26 7.25 -17.95
CA SER A 173 6.65 7.57 -16.58
C SER A 173 7.37 6.42 -15.88
N THR A 174 8.04 6.76 -14.79
CA THR A 174 8.66 5.79 -13.88
C THR A 174 8.58 6.30 -12.45
N CYS A 175 8.26 5.41 -11.51
CA CYS A 175 8.40 5.72 -10.10
C CYS A 175 9.88 5.77 -9.71
N THR A 176 10.23 6.65 -8.80
CA THR A 176 11.62 6.89 -8.37
C THR A 176 11.83 6.69 -6.88
N THR A 177 10.76 6.48 -6.13
CA THR A 177 10.77 6.23 -4.68
C THR A 177 9.44 5.68 -4.23
N THR A 178 9.46 4.78 -3.28
CA THR A 178 8.27 4.23 -2.61
C THR A 178 8.49 4.16 -1.11
N SER A 179 7.44 4.35 -0.34
CA SER A 179 7.55 4.27 1.12
C SER A 179 7.65 2.82 1.59
N GLY A 180 8.45 2.58 2.61
CA GLY A 180 8.28 1.42 3.47
C GLY A 180 7.15 1.65 4.48
N GLY A 181 6.79 0.60 5.20
CA GLY A 181 5.77 0.65 6.23
C GLY A 181 6.18 -0.11 7.49
N ARG A 182 5.68 0.36 8.63
CA ARG A 182 5.81 -0.30 9.93
C ARG A 182 4.52 -0.11 10.70
N TYR A 183 4.02 -1.18 11.31
CA TYR A 183 2.90 -1.09 12.23
C TYR A 183 3.40 -1.07 13.66
N ALA A 184 2.94 -0.09 14.46
CA ALA A 184 3.25 0.05 15.86
C ALA A 184 1.95 0.07 16.66
N TYR A 185 1.95 -0.59 17.81
CA TYR A 185 0.80 -0.73 18.69
C TYR A 185 1.14 -0.22 20.07
N VAL A 186 0.19 0.43 20.71
CA VAL A 186 0.34 0.91 22.11
C VAL A 186 -0.83 0.40 22.93
N ASP A 187 -0.51 -0.31 24.00
CA ASP A 187 -1.45 -0.89 24.94
C ASP A 187 -1.31 -0.24 26.31
N LYS A 188 -2.41 0.32 26.82
CA LYS A 188 -2.48 0.86 28.17
C LYS A 188 -3.48 0.09 29.02
N THR A 189 -2.98 -0.63 30.00
CA THR A 189 -3.82 -1.26 31.02
C THR A 189 -4.27 -0.20 32.05
N CYS A 190 -5.56 -0.14 32.29
CA CYS A 190 -6.20 0.79 33.22
C CYS A 190 -6.86 0.03 34.38
N THR A 191 -7.08 0.72 35.46
CA THR A 191 -7.79 0.20 36.62
C THR A 191 -9.18 0.79 36.68
N PHE A 192 -10.21 -0.04 36.81
CA PHE A 192 -11.57 0.41 37.04
C PHE A 192 -11.82 0.71 38.53
N GLU A 193 -12.61 1.74 38.77
CA GLU A 193 -13.24 2.00 40.07
C GLU A 193 -14.75 2.19 39.90
N GLU A 194 -15.50 2.08 40.98
CA GLU A 194 -16.95 2.32 40.98
C GLU A 194 -17.27 3.76 40.56
N ALA A 195 -18.21 3.90 39.64
CA ALA A 195 -18.70 5.17 39.17
C ALA A 195 -20.18 5.35 39.51
N ASN A 196 -20.52 6.50 40.08
CA ASN A 196 -21.89 6.84 40.43
C ASN A 196 -22.29 8.26 39.99
N LYS A 197 -21.65 8.75 38.92
CA LYS A 197 -21.83 10.08 38.32
C LYS A 197 -22.65 9.98 37.05
N PRO A 198 -23.25 11.07 36.55
CA PRO A 198 -23.81 11.15 35.20
C PRO A 198 -22.77 10.72 34.16
N THR A 199 -23.25 10.02 33.14
CA THR A 199 -22.41 9.46 32.07
C THR A 199 -22.67 10.21 30.78
N TYR A 200 -21.64 10.58 30.08
CA TYR A 200 -21.69 11.32 28.82
C TYR A 200 -20.95 10.56 27.73
N LYS A 201 -21.47 10.69 26.50
CA LYS A 201 -20.83 10.22 25.28
C LYS A 201 -20.41 11.41 24.42
N LEU A 202 -19.13 11.50 24.14
CA LEU A 202 -18.54 12.46 23.19
C LEU A 202 -18.30 11.72 21.88
N THR A 203 -18.84 12.24 20.77
CA THR A 203 -18.68 11.68 19.43
C THR A 203 -18.07 12.70 18.51
N VAL A 204 -17.04 12.29 17.75
CA VAL A 204 -16.42 13.05 16.66
C VAL A 204 -16.72 12.27 15.38
N LYS A 205 -17.34 12.90 14.37
CA LYS A 205 -17.74 12.26 13.11
C LYS A 205 -17.77 13.25 11.94
N GLY A 206 -18.05 12.75 10.76
CA GLY A 206 -18.21 13.57 9.56
C GLY A 206 -16.91 13.96 8.88
N LEU A 207 -15.78 13.32 9.24
CA LEU A 207 -14.51 13.52 8.58
C LEU A 207 -14.43 12.72 7.26
N ASP A 208 -13.69 13.24 6.29
CA ASP A 208 -13.57 12.61 4.96
C ASP A 208 -12.68 11.36 4.99
N GLY A 209 -11.61 11.37 5.79
CA GLY A 209 -10.67 10.27 5.88
C GLY A 209 -9.87 10.06 4.59
N GLY A 210 -9.38 8.83 4.41
CA GLY A 210 -8.61 8.41 3.22
C GLY A 210 -7.52 7.40 3.55
N HIS A 211 -6.83 6.91 2.52
CA HIS A 211 -5.68 6.03 2.69
C HIS A 211 -4.46 6.83 3.18
N SER A 212 -3.79 6.37 4.24
CA SER A 212 -2.67 7.10 4.86
C SER A 212 -1.45 7.31 3.95
N GLY A 213 -1.25 6.45 2.95
CA GLY A 213 -0.21 6.62 1.94
C GLY A 213 -0.56 7.65 0.87
N ALA A 214 -1.84 7.78 0.50
CA ALA A 214 -2.27 8.63 -0.61
C ALA A 214 -2.81 10.00 -0.17
N CYS A 215 -3.25 10.14 1.07
CA CYS A 215 -3.99 11.34 1.53
C CYS A 215 -3.40 12.01 2.78
N ILE A 216 -2.29 11.53 3.32
CA ILE A 216 -1.72 12.06 4.58
C ILE A 216 -1.18 13.48 4.41
N ASP A 217 -0.75 13.84 3.22
CA ASP A 217 -0.27 15.16 2.82
C ASP A 217 -1.38 16.21 2.71
N GLN A 218 -2.63 15.76 2.60
CA GLN A 218 -3.82 16.63 2.56
C GLN A 218 -4.19 17.15 3.96
N GLU A 219 -3.49 16.73 4.99
CA GLU A 219 -3.67 17.14 6.39
C GLU A 219 -5.11 17.04 6.90
N LYS A 220 -5.87 16.03 6.39
CA LYS A 220 -7.23 15.76 6.85
C LYS A 220 -7.29 15.44 8.33
N GLY A 221 -8.42 15.76 8.95
CA GLY A 221 -8.65 15.53 10.37
C GLY A 221 -8.57 14.03 10.71
N ASN A 222 -7.88 13.72 11.82
CA ASN A 222 -7.90 12.41 12.45
C ASN A 222 -8.87 12.46 13.64
N SER A 223 -9.98 11.72 13.56
CA SER A 223 -11.04 11.77 14.58
C SER A 223 -10.56 11.41 15.99
N ILE A 224 -9.59 10.49 16.11
CA ILE A 224 -9.02 10.10 17.41
C ILE A 224 -8.24 11.28 18.00
N LYS A 225 -7.43 11.97 17.21
CA LYS A 225 -6.68 13.15 17.66
C LYS A 225 -7.61 14.29 18.05
N ILE A 226 -8.67 14.52 17.29
CA ILE A 226 -9.68 15.53 17.59
C ILE A 226 -10.42 15.17 18.88
N LEU A 227 -10.79 13.89 19.07
CA LEU A 227 -11.42 13.41 20.30
C LEU A 227 -10.58 13.76 21.54
N PHE A 228 -9.29 13.44 21.51
CA PHE A 228 -8.41 13.70 22.66
C PHE A 228 -8.06 15.19 22.84
N ARG A 229 -8.12 16.01 21.78
CA ARG A 229 -8.06 17.48 21.91
C ARG A 229 -9.26 18.03 22.69
N VAL A 230 -10.45 17.50 22.47
CA VAL A 230 -11.64 17.87 23.25
C VAL A 230 -11.50 17.36 24.68
N LEU A 231 -11.21 16.07 24.89
CA LEU A 231 -11.09 15.45 26.21
C LEU A 231 -10.06 16.20 27.11
N GLN A 232 -8.96 16.66 26.53
CA GLN A 232 -7.92 17.41 27.26
C GLN A 232 -8.43 18.74 27.86
N THR A 233 -9.48 19.36 27.26
CA THR A 233 -10.07 20.59 27.80
C THR A 233 -11.03 20.33 28.96
N LEU A 234 -11.46 19.08 29.15
CA LEU A 234 -12.43 18.72 30.19
C LEU A 234 -11.73 18.48 31.53
N LYS A 235 -12.42 18.88 32.62
CA LYS A 235 -11.92 18.70 33.97
C LYS A 235 -12.77 17.71 34.75
N ASP A 236 -12.16 17.00 35.66
CA ASP A 236 -12.81 16.11 36.62
C ASP A 236 -13.68 15.05 35.96
N ILE A 237 -13.22 14.54 34.80
CA ILE A 237 -13.83 13.40 34.08
C ILE A 237 -13.09 12.11 34.40
N GLN A 238 -13.80 10.98 34.25
CA GLN A 238 -13.19 9.65 34.28
C GLN A 238 -13.70 8.87 33.06
N ILE A 239 -12.76 8.38 32.25
CA ILE A 239 -13.08 7.64 31.02
C ILE A 239 -13.64 6.27 31.39
N VAL A 240 -14.68 5.86 30.66
CA VAL A 240 -15.25 4.51 30.69
C VAL A 240 -14.75 3.69 29.52
N SER A 241 -14.75 4.31 28.32
CA SER A 241 -14.24 3.68 27.08
C SER A 241 -13.90 4.73 26.03
N VAL A 242 -13.00 4.37 25.12
CA VAL A 242 -12.64 5.16 23.94
C VAL A 242 -12.50 4.23 22.73
N ASN A 243 -13.08 4.64 21.59
CA ASN A 243 -13.01 3.87 20.35
C ASN A 243 -12.89 4.82 19.16
N GLY A 244 -12.24 4.38 18.07
CA GLY A 244 -12.11 5.18 16.85
C GLY A 244 -11.37 4.43 15.74
N GLY A 245 -11.65 4.80 14.49
CA GLY A 245 -11.02 4.23 13.31
C GLY A 245 -11.31 2.74 13.09
N LEU A 246 -10.89 2.19 11.95
CA LEU A 246 -11.17 0.81 11.56
C LEU A 246 -9.92 0.02 11.19
N LYS A 247 -8.98 0.65 10.47
CA LYS A 247 -7.74 0.03 9.95
C LYS A 247 -6.55 0.95 10.21
N GLU A 248 -5.39 0.36 10.39
CA GLU A 248 -4.14 1.03 10.69
C GLU A 248 -3.72 2.02 9.59
N ASN A 249 -3.95 1.63 8.34
CA ASN A 249 -3.59 2.39 7.13
C ASN A 249 -4.67 3.35 6.62
N ALA A 250 -5.78 3.52 7.36
CA ALA A 250 -6.85 4.46 7.02
C ALA A 250 -6.89 5.62 8.03
N ILE A 251 -7.05 6.85 7.54
CA ILE A 251 -7.25 8.03 8.39
C ILE A 251 -8.64 7.92 9.03
N PRO A 252 -8.75 7.91 10.38
CA PRO A 252 -10.01 7.69 11.08
C PRO A 252 -11.02 8.78 10.85
N ARG A 253 -12.25 8.41 10.47
CA ARG A 253 -13.35 9.32 10.18
C ARG A 253 -14.23 9.60 11.38
N GLU A 254 -14.26 8.63 12.33
CA GLU A 254 -15.14 8.68 13.51
C GLU A 254 -14.39 8.16 14.73
N ALA A 255 -14.68 8.79 15.88
CA ALA A 255 -14.20 8.35 17.18
C ALA A 255 -15.20 8.77 18.28
N GLU A 256 -15.22 8.00 19.37
CA GLU A 256 -16.09 8.25 20.50
C GLU A 256 -15.39 7.99 21.84
N ALA A 257 -15.86 8.69 22.86
CA ALA A 257 -15.49 8.46 24.24
C ALA A 257 -16.71 8.45 25.13
N THR A 258 -16.82 7.46 26.01
CA THR A 258 -17.77 7.47 27.13
C THR A 258 -17.00 7.80 28.40
N PHE A 259 -17.53 8.72 29.18
CA PHE A 259 -16.91 9.15 30.44
C PHE A 259 -17.98 9.59 31.46
N VAL A 260 -17.59 9.63 32.73
CA VAL A 260 -18.44 10.14 33.81
C VAL A 260 -17.92 11.48 34.29
N SER A 261 -18.86 12.36 34.69
CA SER A 261 -18.55 13.68 35.28
C SER A 261 -19.69 14.15 36.19
N ASP A 262 -19.37 14.89 37.25
CA ASP A 262 -20.40 15.48 38.12
C ASP A 262 -21.18 16.61 37.44
N ILE A 263 -20.57 17.28 36.48
CA ILE A 263 -21.12 18.43 35.77
C ILE A 263 -21.04 18.14 34.26
N LYS A 264 -22.12 18.43 33.54
CA LYS A 264 -22.10 18.36 32.05
C LYS A 264 -21.04 19.34 31.53
N PRO A 265 -19.99 18.84 30.84
CA PRO A 265 -18.97 19.72 30.30
C PRO A 265 -19.54 20.64 29.20
N ASN A 266 -19.00 21.82 29.08
CA ASN A 266 -19.25 22.69 27.93
C ASN A 266 -18.14 22.51 26.91
N ILE A 267 -18.53 22.14 25.68
CA ILE A 267 -17.60 21.92 24.56
C ILE A 267 -17.81 22.92 23.40
N ASP A 268 -18.63 23.97 23.60
CA ASP A 268 -19.05 24.87 22.52
C ASP A 268 -17.84 25.59 21.88
N GLN A 269 -16.94 26.13 22.71
CA GLN A 269 -15.79 26.88 22.22
C GLN A 269 -14.83 26.00 21.45
N ILE A 270 -14.40 24.88 22.04
CA ILE A 270 -13.47 23.95 21.35
C ILE A 270 -14.09 23.39 20.08
N THR A 271 -15.42 23.14 20.05
CA THR A 271 -16.12 22.69 18.85
C THR A 271 -16.09 23.76 17.75
N ALA A 272 -16.33 25.02 18.10
CA ALA A 272 -16.26 26.14 17.15
C ALA A 272 -14.84 26.32 16.58
N ASP A 273 -13.83 26.26 17.45
CA ASP A 273 -12.42 26.37 17.04
C ASP A 273 -12.05 25.23 16.06
N LEU A 274 -12.37 23.98 16.39
CA LEU A 274 -12.11 22.83 15.55
C LEU A 274 -12.83 22.88 14.20
N LYS A 275 -14.10 23.32 14.18
CA LYS A 275 -14.85 23.49 12.91
C LYS A 275 -14.20 24.58 12.03
N THR A 276 -13.62 25.61 12.61
CA THR A 276 -12.87 26.62 11.85
C THR A 276 -11.56 26.07 11.31
N GLU A 277 -10.80 25.31 12.14
CA GLU A 277 -9.52 24.73 11.72
C GLU A 277 -9.66 23.74 10.57
N PHE A 278 -10.74 22.95 10.55
CA PHE A 278 -10.99 21.90 9.56
C PHE A 278 -12.02 22.29 8.48
N GLU A 279 -12.37 23.59 8.35
CA GLU A 279 -13.39 24.07 7.43
C GLU A 279 -13.14 23.64 5.97
N PHE A 280 -11.88 23.62 5.54
CA PHE A 280 -11.50 23.35 4.14
C PHE A 280 -11.10 21.89 3.88
N SER A 281 -10.70 21.15 4.90
CA SER A 281 -10.31 19.74 4.73
C SER A 281 -11.45 18.76 5.06
N ASP A 282 -12.29 19.13 6.07
CA ASP A 282 -13.32 18.24 6.62
C ASP A 282 -14.58 19.03 7.00
N SER A 283 -15.17 19.71 6.04
CA SER A 283 -16.30 20.67 6.21
C SER A 283 -17.53 20.08 6.89
N LYS A 284 -17.65 18.74 6.95
CA LYS A 284 -18.76 18.03 7.62
C LYS A 284 -18.43 17.61 9.06
N LEU A 285 -17.28 18.06 9.60
CA LEU A 285 -16.89 17.75 10.98
C LEU A 285 -18.03 18.10 11.96
N ASP A 286 -18.43 17.13 12.74
CA ASP A 286 -19.44 17.25 13.77
C ASP A 286 -18.96 16.65 15.09
N ILE A 287 -19.14 17.42 16.18
CA ILE A 287 -18.73 17.04 17.54
C ILE A 287 -19.95 17.16 18.45
N GLN A 288 -20.36 16.04 19.03
CA GLN A 288 -21.57 15.94 19.83
C GLN A 288 -21.26 15.46 21.25
N LEU A 289 -21.92 16.02 22.24
CA LEU A 289 -21.86 15.58 23.64
C LEU A 289 -23.27 15.31 24.14
N GLU A 290 -23.58 14.07 24.47
CA GLU A 290 -24.87 13.61 24.90
C GLU A 290 -24.78 12.90 26.26
N GLU A 291 -25.81 13.00 27.09
CA GLU A 291 -25.96 12.16 28.25
C GLU A 291 -26.41 10.76 27.80
N THR A 292 -25.86 9.71 28.39
CA THR A 292 -26.13 8.32 28.00
C THR A 292 -26.41 7.45 29.23
N ASP A 293 -26.62 6.16 29.02
CA ASP A 293 -26.89 5.19 30.09
C ASP A 293 -25.78 5.22 31.13
N LYS A 294 -26.19 5.14 32.41
CA LYS A 294 -25.30 5.29 33.56
C LYS A 294 -24.27 4.17 33.60
N ALA A 295 -23.00 4.53 33.53
CA ALA A 295 -21.90 3.59 33.79
C ALA A 295 -21.78 3.29 35.28
N THR A 296 -21.48 2.05 35.61
CA THR A 296 -21.26 1.59 37.00
C THR A 296 -19.79 1.55 37.39
N LYS A 297 -18.91 1.64 36.40
CA LYS A 297 -17.44 1.70 36.57
C LYS A 297 -16.81 2.65 35.55
N ALA A 298 -15.72 3.25 35.93
CA ALA A 298 -14.87 4.08 35.05
C ALA A 298 -13.41 3.85 35.41
N PHE A 299 -12.52 4.22 34.53
CA PHE A 299 -11.08 4.20 34.84
C PHE A 299 -10.78 5.20 35.98
N THR A 300 -9.77 4.89 36.78
CA THR A 300 -9.31 5.82 37.81
C THR A 300 -8.97 7.18 37.22
N SER A 301 -9.06 8.25 38.03
CA SER A 301 -8.65 9.60 37.59
C SER A 301 -7.18 9.62 37.12
N LYS A 302 -6.30 8.80 37.71
CA LYS A 302 -4.91 8.65 37.28
C LYS A 302 -4.83 8.10 35.88
N ASP A 303 -5.45 6.93 35.62
CA ASP A 303 -5.41 6.27 34.34
C ASP A 303 -6.10 7.10 33.24
N THR A 304 -7.19 7.81 33.58
CA THR A 304 -7.84 8.75 32.67
C THR A 304 -6.90 9.87 32.23
N ASN A 305 -6.17 10.50 33.19
CA ASN A 305 -5.22 11.56 32.87
C ASN A 305 -4.03 11.02 32.02
N GLU A 306 -3.53 9.82 32.33
CA GLU A 306 -2.49 9.19 31.56
C GLU A 306 -2.95 8.86 30.15
N LEU A 307 -4.18 8.36 29.95
CA LEU A 307 -4.78 8.13 28.61
C LEU A 307 -4.90 9.43 27.81
N ILE A 308 -5.45 10.48 28.44
CA ILE A 308 -5.59 11.79 27.76
C ILE A 308 -4.21 12.31 27.35
N THR A 309 -3.24 12.26 28.25
CA THR A 309 -1.87 12.69 27.99
C THR A 309 -1.23 11.89 26.87
N LEU A 310 -1.36 10.56 26.90
CA LEU A 310 -0.83 9.64 25.90
C LEU A 310 -1.31 10.01 24.52
N TYR A 311 -2.62 9.98 24.28
CA TYR A 311 -3.18 10.17 22.94
C TYR A 311 -3.12 11.62 22.46
N TYR A 312 -3.04 12.60 23.38
CA TYR A 312 -2.79 13.99 23.02
C TYR A 312 -1.36 14.20 22.51
N LEU A 313 -0.36 13.61 23.17
CA LEU A 313 1.06 13.77 22.84
C LEU A 313 1.52 12.91 21.66
N LEU A 314 0.94 11.70 21.48
CA LEU A 314 1.31 10.80 20.36
C LEU A 314 1.23 11.56 19.03
N PRO A 315 2.31 11.52 18.20
CA PRO A 315 2.34 12.22 16.93
C PRO A 315 1.35 11.60 15.93
N ASN A 316 0.93 12.38 14.93
CA ASN A 316 0.06 11.91 13.82
C ASN A 316 0.24 12.81 12.61
N GLY A 317 -0.04 12.28 11.42
CA GLY A 317 -0.02 13.01 10.17
C GLY A 317 1.36 13.06 9.51
N LEU A 318 1.52 14.02 8.61
CA LEU A 318 2.78 14.30 7.94
C LEU A 318 3.85 14.73 8.95
N GLN A 319 5.03 14.14 8.86
CA GLN A 319 6.17 14.46 9.72
C GLN A 319 7.29 15.17 8.96
N HIS A 320 7.64 14.67 7.77
CA HIS A 320 8.70 15.24 6.94
C HIS A 320 8.28 15.25 5.47
N LYS A 321 8.63 16.33 4.77
CA LYS A 321 8.55 16.43 3.31
C LYS A 321 9.90 16.12 2.69
N SER A 322 9.89 15.56 1.48
CA SER A 322 11.10 15.39 0.68
C SER A 322 11.68 16.76 0.30
N MET A 323 12.99 16.89 0.41
CA MET A 323 13.71 18.06 -0.10
C MET A 323 14.25 17.83 -1.53
N ALA A 324 14.18 16.60 -2.02
CA ALA A 324 14.62 16.23 -3.36
C ALA A 324 13.46 16.21 -4.37
N ILE A 325 12.25 15.92 -3.93
CA ILE A 325 11.04 15.82 -4.79
C ILE A 325 9.96 16.70 -4.19
N GLU A 326 9.53 17.70 -4.94
CA GLU A 326 8.48 18.64 -4.52
C GLU A 326 7.15 17.91 -4.34
N GLY A 327 6.41 18.24 -3.27
CA GLY A 327 5.11 17.64 -2.96
C GLY A 327 5.16 16.27 -2.29
N LEU A 328 6.28 15.55 -2.32
CA LEU A 328 6.37 14.22 -1.74
C LEU A 328 6.45 14.27 -0.21
N THR A 329 5.60 13.50 0.45
CA THR A 329 5.74 13.15 1.87
C THR A 329 6.88 12.16 2.04
N LEU A 330 7.92 12.50 2.81
CA LEU A 330 9.05 11.61 3.09
C LEU A 330 8.76 10.70 4.30
N ALA A 331 8.14 11.24 5.36
CA ALA A 331 7.79 10.45 6.52
C ALA A 331 6.44 10.89 7.10
N SER A 332 5.64 9.93 7.50
CA SER A 332 4.35 10.14 8.15
C SER A 332 4.04 9.03 9.15
N LEU A 333 3.07 9.29 10.00
CA LEU A 333 2.41 8.24 10.76
C LEU A 333 0.92 8.53 10.89
N ASN A 334 0.13 7.47 10.94
CA ASN A 334 -1.31 7.52 11.08
C ASN A 334 -1.75 6.71 12.30
N LEU A 335 -2.37 7.37 13.27
CA LEU A 335 -3.10 6.71 14.36
C LEU A 335 -4.43 6.21 13.78
N GLY A 336 -4.45 4.97 13.29
CA GLY A 336 -5.54 4.44 12.45
C GLY A 336 -6.66 3.75 13.23
N LYS A 337 -6.37 3.27 14.45
CA LYS A 337 -7.33 2.47 15.22
C LYS A 337 -7.13 2.67 16.71
N LEU A 338 -8.26 2.75 17.43
CA LEU A 338 -8.32 2.83 18.89
C LEU A 338 -9.48 1.99 19.39
N ARG A 339 -9.24 1.13 20.39
CA ARG A 339 -10.25 0.26 21.00
C ARG A 339 -10.03 0.13 22.50
N THR A 340 -11.13 0.14 23.24
CA THR A 340 -11.17 -0.32 24.62
C THR A 340 -11.63 -1.76 24.66
N GLU A 341 -10.77 -2.65 25.10
CA GLU A 341 -11.02 -4.08 25.29
C GLU A 341 -10.87 -4.40 26.78
N ASP A 342 -11.97 -4.64 27.44
CA ASP A 342 -12.04 -4.76 28.91
C ASP A 342 -11.38 -3.56 29.61
N ASN A 343 -10.26 -3.76 30.29
CA ASN A 343 -9.50 -2.73 30.96
C ASN A 343 -8.22 -2.31 30.23
N VAL A 344 -8.07 -2.69 28.96
CA VAL A 344 -6.93 -2.30 28.13
C VAL A 344 -7.39 -1.40 27.00
N VAL A 345 -6.78 -0.23 26.87
CA VAL A 345 -6.97 0.67 25.73
C VAL A 345 -5.82 0.44 24.75
N LYS A 346 -6.17 -0.02 23.55
CA LYS A 346 -5.22 -0.41 22.50
C LYS A 346 -5.32 0.52 21.31
N CYS A 347 -4.20 0.92 20.76
CA CYS A 347 -4.19 1.63 19.48
C CYS A 347 -3.14 1.08 18.52
N ALA A 348 -3.34 1.37 17.24
CA ALA A 348 -2.48 0.94 16.16
C ALA A 348 -2.12 2.10 15.24
N PHE A 349 -0.85 2.15 14.86
CA PHE A 349 -0.26 3.12 13.94
C PHE A 349 0.23 2.44 12.67
N CYS A 350 0.13 3.16 11.56
CA CYS A 350 0.91 2.90 10.35
C CYS A 350 1.96 4.00 10.18
N ILE A 351 3.23 3.65 10.32
CA ILE A 351 4.39 4.54 10.10
C ILE A 351 4.87 4.31 8.68
N ARG A 352 5.14 5.38 7.92
CA ARG A 352 5.61 5.30 6.53
C ARG A 352 6.84 6.17 6.31
N SER A 353 7.87 5.59 5.71
CA SER A 353 9.04 6.30 5.16
C SER A 353 9.84 5.36 4.24
N PRO A 354 10.49 5.86 3.16
CA PRO A 354 11.48 5.10 2.42
C PRO A 354 12.77 4.84 3.22
N LEU A 355 12.96 5.56 4.34
CA LEU A 355 14.16 5.49 5.16
C LEU A 355 13.88 4.78 6.48
N GLU A 356 14.58 3.65 6.74
CA GLU A 356 14.46 2.90 7.99
C GLU A 356 14.73 3.78 9.22
N SER A 357 15.76 4.63 9.17
CA SER A 357 16.12 5.52 10.27
C SER A 357 15.01 6.51 10.65
N MET A 358 14.17 6.91 9.71
CA MET A 358 13.00 7.75 10.01
C MET A 358 11.84 6.95 10.62
N LYS A 359 11.64 5.70 10.18
CA LYS A 359 10.68 4.80 10.82
C LYS A 359 11.10 4.51 12.28
N ASP A 360 12.39 4.25 12.51
CA ASP A 360 12.96 4.06 13.85
C ASP A 360 12.75 5.28 14.73
N GLU A 361 13.00 6.49 14.21
CA GLU A 361 12.84 7.74 14.94
C GLU A 361 11.38 7.95 15.37
N LEU A 362 10.42 7.66 14.49
CA LEU A 362 8.99 7.78 14.80
C LEU A 362 8.52 6.69 15.77
N GLY A 363 8.97 5.44 15.62
CA GLY A 363 8.70 4.37 16.57
C GLY A 363 9.26 4.67 17.95
N ASN A 364 10.50 5.15 18.01
CA ASN A 364 11.11 5.58 19.29
C ASN A 364 10.32 6.69 19.99
N LYS A 365 9.79 7.68 19.25
CA LYS A 365 8.91 8.71 19.82
C LYS A 365 7.65 8.11 20.44
N ILE A 366 6.99 7.20 19.73
CA ILE A 366 5.81 6.50 20.23
C ILE A 366 6.16 5.76 21.52
N ASN A 367 7.24 4.97 21.52
CA ASN A 367 7.69 4.20 22.68
C ASN A 367 8.00 5.10 23.90
N MET A 368 8.74 6.18 23.70
CA MET A 368 9.06 7.10 24.81
C MET A 368 7.80 7.72 25.42
N ILE A 369 6.84 8.15 24.59
CA ILE A 369 5.57 8.73 25.07
C ILE A 369 4.74 7.66 25.79
N ALA A 370 4.68 6.44 25.25
CA ALA A 370 4.00 5.30 25.89
C ALA A 370 4.56 5.03 27.29
N GLN A 371 5.89 4.95 27.43
CA GLN A 371 6.55 4.74 28.72
C GLN A 371 6.25 5.84 29.73
N LEU A 372 6.24 7.11 29.31
CA LEU A 372 5.89 8.25 30.18
C LEU A 372 4.45 8.16 30.72
N CYS A 373 3.56 7.49 29.99
CA CYS A 373 2.15 7.30 30.37
C CYS A 373 1.85 5.90 30.92
N ASN A 374 2.87 5.13 31.35
CA ASN A 374 2.72 3.76 31.84
C ASN A 374 1.96 2.84 30.84
N ALA A 375 2.24 2.98 29.56
CA ALA A 375 1.77 2.12 28.49
C ALA A 375 2.94 1.33 27.90
N SER A 376 2.62 0.21 27.25
CA SER A 376 3.60 -0.60 26.49
C SER A 376 3.43 -0.38 25.01
N GLU A 377 4.54 -0.39 24.30
CA GLU A 377 4.58 -0.34 22.84
C GLU A 377 5.19 -1.65 22.31
N HIS A 378 4.68 -2.11 21.17
CA HIS A 378 5.27 -3.20 20.40
C HIS A 378 5.08 -2.93 18.91
N GLU A 379 6.00 -3.45 18.11
CA GLU A 379 5.97 -3.33 16.66
C GLU A 379 5.66 -4.68 16.01
N ASP A 380 4.97 -4.64 14.89
CA ASP A 380 4.71 -5.77 14.02
C ASP A 380 5.01 -5.32 12.58
N THR A 381 5.07 -6.25 11.64
CA THR A 381 5.24 -6.01 10.19
C THR A 381 6.06 -4.76 9.86
N ASN A 382 7.32 -4.96 9.50
CA ASN A 382 8.18 -3.90 8.98
C ASN A 382 8.64 -4.28 7.58
N PHE A 383 8.29 -3.48 6.57
CA PHE A 383 8.78 -3.66 5.21
C PHE A 383 9.55 -2.43 4.72
N CYS A 384 10.56 -2.69 3.90
CA CYS A 384 11.46 -1.67 3.39
C CYS A 384 10.77 -0.78 2.35
N GLY A 385 11.23 0.48 2.25
CA GLY A 385 10.95 1.35 1.13
C GLY A 385 12.13 1.45 0.18
N TRP A 386 11.91 2.14 -0.90
CA TRP A 386 12.92 2.51 -1.88
C TRP A 386 13.10 4.02 -1.87
N ASN A 387 14.22 4.48 -1.32
CA ASN A 387 14.53 5.92 -1.27
C ASN A 387 14.96 6.43 -2.65
N TYR A 388 14.66 7.71 -2.92
CA TYR A 388 15.08 8.37 -4.14
C TYR A 388 16.62 8.39 -4.30
N GLU A 389 17.09 7.93 -5.44
CA GLU A 389 18.48 7.98 -5.86
C GLU A 389 18.64 8.93 -7.06
N ALA A 390 19.43 10.00 -6.90
CA ALA A 390 19.63 10.99 -7.96
C ALA A 390 20.34 10.39 -9.18
N ASN A 391 21.27 9.44 -8.93
CA ASN A 391 22.02 8.74 -9.97
C ASN A 391 21.41 7.35 -10.21
N SER A 392 20.82 7.14 -11.37
CA SER A 392 20.26 5.87 -11.83
C SER A 392 20.55 5.69 -13.33
N PRO A 393 21.59 4.94 -13.68
CA PRO A 393 21.90 4.62 -15.07
C PRO A 393 20.75 3.95 -15.82
N LEU A 394 19.98 3.11 -15.12
CA LEU A 394 18.80 2.45 -15.69
C LEU A 394 17.71 3.47 -16.07
N ARG A 395 17.42 4.41 -15.19
CA ARG A 395 16.47 5.50 -15.44
C ARG A 395 16.93 6.40 -16.57
N ASP A 396 18.21 6.74 -16.62
CA ASP A 396 18.79 7.55 -17.68
C ASP A 396 18.68 6.86 -19.04
N LYS A 397 18.85 5.53 -19.07
CA LYS A 397 18.70 4.73 -20.29
C LYS A 397 17.23 4.71 -20.78
N LEU A 398 16.26 4.54 -19.89
CA LEU A 398 14.83 4.64 -20.23
C LEU A 398 14.50 6.02 -20.79
N LYS A 399 14.99 7.08 -20.15
CA LYS A 399 14.82 8.49 -20.61
C LYS A 399 15.40 8.70 -22.02
N GLU A 400 16.56 8.12 -22.32
CA GLU A 400 17.18 8.19 -23.65
C GLU A 400 16.31 7.50 -24.72
N ILE A 401 15.75 6.32 -24.42
CA ILE A 401 14.87 5.57 -25.33
C ILE A 401 13.60 6.37 -25.64
N LEU A 402 12.93 6.90 -24.62
CA LEU A 402 11.73 7.70 -24.80
C LEU A 402 12.02 9.01 -25.58
N LYS A 403 13.14 9.67 -25.27
CA LYS A 403 13.57 10.88 -25.99
C LYS A 403 13.81 10.65 -27.47
N ARG A 404 14.35 9.49 -27.86
CA ARG A 404 14.51 9.13 -29.30
C ARG A 404 13.18 9.02 -30.04
N GLN A 405 12.09 8.83 -29.32
CA GLN A 405 10.71 8.81 -29.86
C GLN A 405 10.01 10.18 -29.76
N GLY A 406 10.72 11.22 -29.31
CA GLY A 406 10.15 12.55 -29.11
C GLY A 406 9.27 12.66 -27.86
N VAL A 407 9.39 11.73 -26.93
CA VAL A 407 8.63 11.68 -25.68
C VAL A 407 9.53 12.15 -24.53
N GLU A 408 9.02 13.03 -23.69
CA GLU A 408 9.65 13.40 -22.43
C GLU A 408 9.23 12.41 -21.34
N MET A 409 10.21 11.87 -20.61
CA MET A 409 9.95 10.96 -19.51
C MET A 409 9.46 11.72 -18.29
N GLU A 410 8.38 11.26 -17.70
CA GLU A 410 7.85 11.74 -16.43
C GLU A 410 8.39 10.89 -15.26
N THR A 411 8.53 11.50 -14.09
CA THR A 411 8.95 10.80 -12.88
C THR A 411 7.87 10.92 -11.81
N GLU A 412 7.53 9.82 -11.23
CA GLU A 412 6.56 9.73 -10.14
C GLU A 412 7.26 9.39 -8.83
N ALA A 413 6.56 9.62 -7.72
CA ALA A 413 7.01 9.31 -6.39
C ALA A 413 5.80 8.91 -5.56
N SER A 414 5.87 7.77 -4.88
CA SER A 414 4.77 7.25 -4.09
C SER A 414 5.12 7.26 -2.59
N HIS A 415 4.17 7.72 -1.78
CA HIS A 415 4.20 7.50 -0.32
C HIS A 415 3.47 6.20 0.08
N GLY A 416 2.99 5.43 -0.91
CA GLY A 416 2.55 4.05 -0.76
C GLY A 416 3.72 3.06 -0.72
N GLY A 417 3.46 1.84 -0.28
CA GLY A 417 4.39 0.72 -0.40
C GLY A 417 4.26 0.07 -1.77
N MET A 418 5.35 -0.50 -2.28
CA MET A 418 5.41 -1.33 -3.48
C MET A 418 6.46 -2.42 -3.29
N GLU A 419 6.38 -3.50 -4.02
CA GLU A 419 7.34 -4.62 -3.97
C GLU A 419 8.77 -4.21 -4.33
N THR A 420 8.93 -3.16 -5.15
CA THR A 420 10.23 -2.54 -5.46
C THR A 420 10.98 -2.10 -4.20
N GLY A 421 10.26 -1.61 -3.19
CA GLY A 421 10.84 -1.23 -1.90
C GLY A 421 11.36 -2.43 -1.12
N ILE A 422 10.62 -3.54 -1.13
CA ILE A 422 11.01 -4.79 -0.46
C ILE A 422 12.25 -5.37 -1.13
N LEU A 423 12.26 -5.44 -2.47
CA LEU A 423 13.39 -5.93 -3.25
C LEU A 423 14.63 -5.03 -3.11
N LYS A 424 14.45 -3.71 -3.00
CA LYS A 424 15.54 -2.78 -2.65
C LYS A 424 16.12 -3.07 -1.25
N GLY A 425 15.27 -3.38 -0.28
CA GLY A 425 15.72 -3.78 1.06
C GLY A 425 16.52 -5.09 1.06
N LEU A 426 16.08 -6.05 0.24
CA LEU A 426 16.74 -7.35 0.07
C LEU A 426 18.07 -7.23 -0.69
N LEU A 427 18.12 -6.35 -1.70
CA LEU A 427 19.24 -6.10 -2.60
C LEU A 427 19.58 -4.59 -2.61
N PRO A 428 20.33 -4.07 -1.62
CA PRO A 428 20.52 -2.62 -1.46
C PRO A 428 21.18 -1.90 -2.65
N ASP A 429 22.00 -2.63 -3.44
CA ASP A 429 22.71 -2.08 -4.59
C ASP A 429 21.87 -2.07 -5.89
N LEU A 430 20.61 -2.46 -5.85
CA LEU A 430 19.74 -2.59 -7.01
C LEU A 430 19.36 -1.21 -7.57
N ASP A 431 19.66 -0.96 -8.85
CA ASP A 431 19.16 0.22 -9.58
C ASP A 431 17.77 -0.10 -10.14
N ILE A 432 16.76 0.67 -9.76
CA ILE A 432 15.34 0.34 -9.96
C ILE A 432 14.63 1.40 -10.77
N ILE A 433 13.76 0.95 -11.67
CA ILE A 433 12.67 1.74 -12.29
C ILE A 433 11.37 0.93 -12.23
N THR A 434 10.23 1.61 -12.38
CA THR A 434 8.97 0.97 -12.74
C THR A 434 8.59 1.32 -14.17
N TYR A 435 7.89 0.43 -14.86
CA TYR A 435 7.47 0.68 -16.23
C TYR A 435 6.30 -0.23 -16.63
N GLY A 436 5.28 0.35 -17.27
CA GLY A 436 4.11 -0.40 -17.69
C GLY A 436 3.27 0.34 -18.74
N PRO A 437 2.15 -0.22 -19.18
CA PRO A 437 1.18 0.42 -20.05
C PRO A 437 0.24 1.34 -19.29
N ILE A 438 -0.66 2.01 -20.03
CA ILE A 438 -1.77 2.77 -19.45
C ILE A 438 -2.89 1.80 -19.07
N ALA A 439 -3.12 1.64 -17.77
CA ALA A 439 -4.30 1.01 -17.19
C ALA A 439 -5.07 2.04 -16.36
N GLU A 440 -6.38 1.95 -16.32
CA GLU A 440 -7.25 2.86 -15.57
C GLU A 440 -8.30 2.08 -14.80
N GLY A 441 -8.74 2.62 -13.66
CA GLY A 441 -9.80 2.02 -12.86
C GLY A 441 -9.41 0.74 -12.14
N CYS A 442 -8.12 0.49 -11.90
CA CYS A 442 -7.63 -0.68 -11.16
C CYS A 442 -8.39 -0.85 -9.85
N HIS A 443 -8.58 -2.09 -9.42
CA HIS A 443 -9.34 -2.50 -8.22
C HIS A 443 -10.84 -2.20 -8.28
N THR A 444 -11.40 -1.95 -9.47
CA THR A 444 -12.84 -1.76 -9.67
C THR A 444 -13.33 -2.52 -10.92
N PRO A 445 -14.65 -2.77 -11.04
CA PRO A 445 -15.22 -3.36 -12.26
C PRO A 445 -15.13 -2.46 -13.52
N GLU A 446 -14.66 -1.22 -13.37
CA GLU A 446 -14.38 -0.28 -14.47
C GLU A 446 -12.94 -0.38 -14.99
N GLU A 447 -12.17 -1.30 -14.46
CA GLU A 447 -10.77 -1.53 -14.85
C GLU A 447 -10.64 -1.80 -16.34
N LYS A 448 -9.64 -1.16 -16.96
CA LYS A 448 -9.40 -1.26 -18.40
C LYS A 448 -7.92 -1.04 -18.75
N LEU A 449 -7.46 -1.73 -19.78
CA LEU A 449 -6.09 -1.69 -20.30
C LEU A 449 -6.07 -1.13 -21.72
N ASN A 450 -5.26 -0.09 -21.98
CA ASN A 450 -5.12 0.48 -23.32
C ASN A 450 -4.23 -0.41 -24.20
N LEU A 451 -4.81 -0.97 -25.28
CA LEU A 451 -4.12 -1.95 -26.13
C LEU A 451 -2.97 -1.37 -26.96
N GLU A 452 -3.03 -0.11 -27.37
CA GLU A 452 -1.91 0.55 -28.07
C GLU A 452 -0.77 0.84 -27.11
N SER A 453 -1.06 1.34 -25.93
CA SER A 453 -0.08 1.54 -24.86
C SER A 453 0.56 0.23 -24.44
N PHE A 454 -0.23 -0.85 -24.33
CA PHE A 454 0.25 -2.20 -23.98
C PHE A 454 1.33 -2.68 -24.98
N LYS A 455 1.10 -2.52 -26.28
CA LYS A 455 2.10 -2.85 -27.32
C LYS A 455 3.32 -1.94 -27.29
N LYS A 456 3.10 -0.63 -27.11
CA LYS A 456 4.16 0.38 -27.15
C LYS A 456 5.10 0.24 -25.96
N ALA A 457 4.54 0.06 -24.75
CA ALA A 457 5.33 -0.16 -23.55
C ALA A 457 6.15 -1.45 -23.64
N TYR A 458 5.57 -2.55 -24.13
CA TYR A 458 6.31 -3.81 -24.39
C TYR A 458 7.50 -3.60 -25.32
N LYS A 459 7.30 -2.89 -26.44
CA LYS A 459 8.38 -2.59 -27.40
C LYS A 459 9.50 -1.77 -26.77
N ASN A 460 9.15 -0.78 -25.94
CA ASN A 460 10.13 0.03 -25.23
C ASN A 460 10.89 -0.78 -24.17
N LEU A 461 10.20 -1.67 -23.46
CA LEU A 461 10.82 -2.60 -22.52
C LEU A 461 11.82 -3.51 -23.22
N CYS A 462 11.46 -4.12 -24.35
CA CYS A 462 12.39 -4.94 -25.15
C CYS A 462 13.61 -4.14 -25.61
N ASN A 463 13.42 -2.89 -26.09
CA ASN A 463 14.52 -2.01 -26.46
C ASN A 463 15.43 -1.69 -25.28
N LEU A 464 14.85 -1.42 -24.11
CA LEU A 464 15.59 -1.15 -22.88
C LEU A 464 16.48 -2.36 -22.49
N ILE A 465 15.89 -3.54 -22.43
CA ILE A 465 16.61 -4.78 -22.11
C ILE A 465 17.75 -5.06 -23.07
N ALA A 466 17.53 -4.81 -24.36
CA ALA A 466 18.56 -5.05 -25.41
C ALA A 466 19.69 -4.01 -25.39
N GLU A 467 19.51 -2.87 -24.73
CA GLU A 467 20.53 -1.80 -24.65
C GLU A 467 21.24 -1.75 -23.28
N LEU A 468 20.87 -2.62 -22.33
CA LEU A 468 21.46 -2.72 -20.99
C LEU A 468 22.55 -3.79 -20.93
#